data_60e047b09467d79787b9c1f436e5a17a
#
_entry.id   60e047b09467d79787b9c1f436e5a17a
#
_cell.length_a   1.000
_cell.length_b   1.000
_cell.length_c   1.000
_cell.angle_alpha   90.00
_cell.angle_beta   90.00
_cell.angle_gamma   90.00
#
_symmetry.space_group_name_H-M   'P 1'
#
loop_
_entity.id
_entity.type
_entity.pdbx_description
1 polymer ?
#
loop_
_entity_poly.entity_id
_entity_poly.type
_entity_poly.pdbx_seq_one_letter_code
_entity_poly.pdbx_strand_id
1 'polypeptide(L)'
;MKWFVVGFLVLSVLHIHFRGKVRLPFGRQLFDHSSFMAPINMFMHLFSKVPSTPYIPVREFPELSVLQENWPTIREEGLRLIEMKKIKASEENNDAGFNSFFKTGWKRFYLKWYDASHPSAERLCPKTYALLQGIPSVKAAMFAELPPGAKLNPHRDPFAGSMRYHLGLATPNDDRCFIEVDGQRYSWRDGQGVIFDETYIHWAENTSDSDRLILFCDVERPMRFGWMQAVNRWLGRTMMTAAASPNESGDQTGLVSKLFRISYVMGQYRRRYKAWNKTAYKATKVALIVGVAALVYYL
;
A
#
# COMPACT_ATOMS: atom_id res chain seq x y z
N MET A 1 13.73 -30.81 12.08
CA MET A 1 12.80 -30.02 11.27
C MET A 1 12.25 -28.79 12.00
N LYS A 2 11.68 -28.91 13.23
CA LYS A 2 11.11 -27.77 14.01
C LYS A 2 12.09 -26.59 14.17
N TRP A 3 13.30 -26.85 14.61
CA TRP A 3 14.32 -25.81 14.85
C TRP A 3 14.81 -25.11 13.58
N PHE A 4 14.80 -25.82 12.43
CA PHE A 4 15.10 -25.20 11.14
C PHE A 4 14.03 -24.19 10.74
N VAL A 5 12.74 -24.52 10.89
CA VAL A 5 11.63 -23.58 10.62
C VAL A 5 11.69 -22.37 11.54
N VAL A 6 11.91 -22.61 12.85
CA VAL A 6 12.03 -21.50 13.82
C VAL A 6 13.23 -20.61 13.48
N GLY A 7 14.38 -21.21 13.18
CA GLY A 7 15.58 -20.48 12.78
C GLY A 7 15.35 -19.62 11.51
N PHE A 8 14.68 -20.19 10.50
CA PHE A 8 14.33 -19.47 9.27
C PHE A 8 13.40 -18.26 9.55
N LEU A 9 12.38 -18.44 10.37
CA LEU A 9 11.47 -17.35 10.75
C LEU A 9 12.21 -16.23 11.49
N VAL A 10 13.07 -16.58 12.46
CA VAL A 10 13.88 -15.61 13.21
C VAL A 10 14.82 -14.86 12.27
N LEU A 11 15.56 -15.58 11.41
CA LEU A 11 16.47 -14.95 10.45
C LEU A 11 15.75 -14.02 9.47
N SER A 12 14.55 -14.38 9.02
CA SER A 12 13.79 -13.53 8.13
C SER A 12 13.33 -12.23 8.82
N VAL A 13 12.90 -12.29 10.09
CA VAL A 13 12.56 -11.09 10.87
C VAL A 13 13.78 -10.21 11.10
N LEU A 14 14.94 -10.80 11.45
CA LEU A 14 16.19 -10.07 11.60
C LEU A 14 16.63 -9.43 10.27
N HIS A 15 16.51 -10.15 9.14
CA HIS A 15 16.78 -9.59 7.82
C HIS A 15 15.95 -8.33 7.56
N ILE A 16 14.64 -8.36 7.78
CA ILE A 16 13.76 -7.20 7.61
C ILE A 16 14.12 -6.07 8.58
N HIS A 17 14.43 -6.40 9.83
CA HIS A 17 14.78 -5.41 10.85
C HIS A 17 16.08 -4.66 10.51
N PHE A 18 17.11 -5.39 10.04
CA PHE A 18 18.45 -4.82 9.80
C PHE A 18 18.66 -4.31 8.35
N ARG A 19 17.69 -4.47 7.47
CA ARG A 19 17.83 -4.13 6.06
C ARG A 19 18.03 -2.62 5.79
N GLY A 20 17.36 -1.75 6.57
CA GLY A 20 17.43 -0.29 6.41
C GLY A 20 18.27 0.40 7.49
N LYS A 21 18.56 1.69 7.26
CA LYS A 21 19.14 2.59 8.26
C LYS A 21 18.12 2.99 9.32
N VAL A 22 16.90 3.33 8.87
CA VAL A 22 15.76 3.66 9.72
C VAL A 22 15.10 2.36 10.19
N ARG A 23 14.94 2.19 11.50
CA ARG A 23 14.44 0.95 12.10
C ARG A 23 13.34 1.20 13.11
N LEU A 24 12.39 0.28 13.19
CA LEU A 24 11.45 0.24 14.31
C LEU A 24 12.18 -0.23 15.57
N PRO A 25 11.78 0.22 16.78
CA PRO A 25 12.19 -0.44 18.02
C PRO A 25 11.90 -1.95 17.94
N PHE A 26 12.82 -2.80 18.41
CA PHE A 26 12.72 -4.26 18.23
C PHE A 26 11.40 -4.84 18.77
N GLY A 27 10.94 -4.39 19.93
CA GLY A 27 9.65 -4.81 20.48
C GLY A 27 8.44 -4.45 19.59
N ARG A 28 8.50 -3.31 18.88
CA ARG A 28 7.47 -2.93 17.89
C ARG A 28 7.60 -3.74 16.61
N GLN A 29 8.84 -4.03 16.17
CA GLN A 29 9.11 -4.85 14.99
C GLN A 29 8.44 -6.22 15.09
N LEU A 30 8.49 -6.90 16.25
CA LEU A 30 7.91 -8.23 16.43
C LEU A 30 6.40 -8.30 16.16
N PHE A 31 5.68 -7.20 16.42
CA PHE A 31 4.23 -7.10 16.22
C PHE A 31 3.83 -6.33 14.96
N ASP A 32 4.81 -5.89 14.18
CA ASP A 32 4.57 -5.22 12.91
C ASP A 32 4.23 -6.24 11.80
N HIS A 33 3.36 -5.85 10.88
CA HIS A 33 2.95 -6.71 9.76
C HIS A 33 4.15 -7.15 8.90
N SER A 34 5.23 -6.36 8.86
CA SER A 34 6.45 -6.71 8.13
C SER A 34 7.16 -7.93 8.72
N SER A 35 7.01 -8.21 10.01
CA SER A 35 7.53 -9.45 10.62
C SER A 35 6.72 -10.68 10.21
N PHE A 36 5.41 -10.53 10.08
CA PHE A 36 4.56 -11.59 9.54
C PHE A 36 4.89 -11.91 8.08
N MET A 37 5.18 -10.88 7.28
CA MET A 37 5.56 -11.01 5.87
C MET A 37 7.07 -11.32 5.67
N ALA A 38 7.87 -11.31 6.72
CA ALA A 38 9.33 -11.43 6.65
C ALA A 38 9.84 -12.63 5.85
N PRO A 39 9.30 -13.87 5.99
CA PRO A 39 9.75 -15.02 5.21
C PRO A 39 9.57 -14.81 3.70
N ILE A 40 8.43 -14.28 3.30
CA ILE A 40 8.11 -13.99 1.89
C ILE A 40 9.01 -12.85 1.39
N ASN A 41 9.10 -11.75 2.14
CA ASN A 41 9.86 -10.58 1.73
C ASN A 41 11.37 -10.85 1.66
N MET A 42 11.93 -11.62 2.60
CA MET A 42 13.33 -12.04 2.54
C MET A 42 13.60 -12.82 1.25
N PHE A 43 12.71 -13.73 0.87
CA PHE A 43 12.80 -14.48 -0.37
C PHE A 43 12.76 -13.57 -1.61
N MET A 44 11.84 -12.60 -1.65
CA MET A 44 11.75 -11.61 -2.72
C MET A 44 13.04 -10.78 -2.83
N HIS A 45 13.63 -10.36 -1.71
CA HIS A 45 14.87 -9.59 -1.70
C HIS A 45 16.07 -10.39 -2.19
N LEU A 46 16.23 -11.66 -1.74
CA LEU A 46 17.35 -12.51 -2.11
C LEU A 46 17.41 -12.83 -3.62
N PHE A 47 16.25 -12.93 -4.25
CA PHE A 47 16.12 -13.28 -5.67
C PHE A 47 15.77 -12.10 -6.57
N SER A 48 15.79 -10.88 -6.05
CA SER A 48 15.57 -9.64 -6.82
C SER A 48 16.69 -9.40 -7.83
N LYS A 49 16.35 -8.95 -9.05
CA LYS A 49 17.33 -8.42 -10.02
C LYS A 49 17.74 -6.99 -9.71
N VAL A 50 16.84 -6.21 -9.09
CA VAL A 50 17.14 -4.82 -8.74
C VAL A 50 17.93 -4.74 -7.44
N PRO A 51 18.77 -3.70 -7.27
CA PRO A 51 19.57 -3.53 -6.07
C PRO A 51 18.70 -3.33 -4.82
N SER A 52 19.25 -3.72 -3.66
CA SER A 52 18.61 -3.53 -2.35
C SER A 52 18.94 -2.12 -1.82
N THR A 53 18.38 -1.10 -2.47
CA THR A 53 18.55 0.33 -2.15
C THR A 53 17.20 0.98 -1.94
N PRO A 54 17.09 2.05 -1.15
CA PRO A 54 15.83 2.78 -0.95
C PRO A 54 15.23 3.29 -2.25
N TYR A 55 16.04 3.91 -3.10
CA TYR A 55 15.65 4.38 -4.44
C TYR A 55 16.32 3.56 -5.52
N ILE A 56 15.58 3.31 -6.61
CA ILE A 56 16.05 2.58 -7.78
C ILE A 56 16.01 3.54 -8.98
N PRO A 57 17.05 3.58 -9.82
CA PRO A 57 17.03 4.38 -11.03
C PRO A 57 15.87 4.01 -11.94
N VAL A 58 15.11 5.00 -12.44
CA VAL A 58 13.95 4.77 -13.32
C VAL A 58 14.35 4.02 -14.59
N ARG A 59 15.58 4.19 -15.06
CA ARG A 59 16.14 3.47 -16.24
C ARG A 59 16.15 1.94 -16.09
N GLU A 60 16.04 1.40 -14.88
CA GLU A 60 15.90 -0.05 -14.66
C GLU A 60 14.50 -0.58 -15.06
N PHE A 61 13.56 0.33 -15.35
CA PHE A 61 12.19 0.05 -15.77
C PHE A 61 11.83 0.89 -16.99
N PRO A 62 12.47 0.63 -18.16
CA PRO A 62 12.31 1.46 -19.37
C PRO A 62 10.87 1.51 -19.88
N GLU A 63 10.06 0.48 -19.60
CA GLU A 63 8.64 0.45 -19.98
C GLU A 63 7.80 1.54 -19.30
N LEU A 64 8.31 2.17 -18.24
CA LEU A 64 7.61 3.27 -17.56
C LEU A 64 7.81 4.63 -18.26
N SER A 65 8.73 4.72 -19.25
CA SER A 65 8.94 5.96 -20.01
C SER A 65 7.66 6.46 -20.69
N VAL A 66 6.83 5.53 -21.16
CA VAL A 66 5.55 5.85 -21.79
C VAL A 66 4.61 6.63 -20.85
N LEU A 67 4.67 6.38 -19.53
CA LEU A 67 3.90 7.14 -18.55
C LEU A 67 4.45 8.56 -18.39
N GLN A 68 5.79 8.70 -18.38
CA GLN A 68 6.44 10.02 -18.30
C GLN A 68 6.20 10.83 -19.57
N GLU A 69 6.27 10.23 -20.76
CA GLU A 69 6.02 10.89 -22.04
C GLU A 69 4.55 11.36 -22.16
N ASN A 70 3.61 10.64 -21.55
CA ASN A 70 2.18 10.97 -21.56
C ASN A 70 1.70 11.67 -20.29
N TRP A 71 2.60 12.17 -19.44
CA TRP A 71 2.22 12.78 -18.17
C TRP A 71 1.20 13.93 -18.29
N PRO A 72 1.21 14.79 -19.33
CA PRO A 72 0.20 15.84 -19.47
C PRO A 72 -1.22 15.28 -19.66
N THR A 73 -1.37 14.22 -20.45
CA THR A 73 -2.65 13.53 -20.64
C THR A 73 -3.14 12.87 -19.34
N ILE A 74 -2.24 12.23 -18.61
CA ILE A 74 -2.53 11.60 -17.32
C ILE A 74 -2.93 12.66 -16.29
N ARG A 75 -2.20 13.79 -16.27
CA ARG A 75 -2.52 14.96 -15.43
C ARG A 75 -3.92 15.51 -15.71
N GLU A 76 -4.27 15.72 -16.98
CA GLU A 76 -5.59 16.22 -17.38
C GLU A 76 -6.72 15.35 -16.82
N GLU A 77 -6.63 14.02 -16.96
CA GLU A 77 -7.63 13.10 -16.42
C GLU A 77 -7.67 13.12 -14.88
N GLY A 78 -6.51 13.22 -14.22
CA GLY A 78 -6.42 13.33 -12.77
C GLY A 78 -7.04 14.63 -12.23
N LEU A 79 -6.74 15.76 -12.83
CA LEU A 79 -7.31 17.06 -12.44
C LEU A 79 -8.83 17.09 -12.63
N ARG A 80 -9.34 16.54 -13.74
CA ARG A 80 -10.78 16.40 -13.97
C ARG A 80 -11.45 15.56 -12.86
N LEU A 81 -10.80 14.51 -12.37
CA LEU A 81 -11.31 13.72 -11.24
C LEU A 81 -11.33 14.50 -9.92
N ILE A 82 -10.38 15.42 -9.70
CA ILE A 82 -10.40 16.33 -8.54
C ILE A 82 -11.63 17.26 -8.63
N GLU A 83 -11.84 17.91 -9.78
CA GLU A 83 -13.02 18.77 -10.02
C GLU A 83 -14.33 18.01 -9.80
N MET A 84 -14.40 16.77 -10.26
CA MET A 84 -15.56 15.89 -10.07
C MET A 84 -15.65 15.31 -8.64
N LYS A 85 -14.73 15.62 -7.73
CA LYS A 85 -14.63 15.08 -6.36
C LYS A 85 -14.58 13.54 -6.32
N LYS A 86 -13.95 12.93 -7.31
CA LYS A 86 -13.79 11.46 -7.41
C LYS A 86 -12.54 10.95 -6.72
N ILE A 87 -11.50 11.78 -6.56
CA ILE A 87 -10.33 11.47 -5.72
C ILE A 87 -10.74 11.77 -4.27
N LYS A 88 -10.97 10.72 -3.50
CA LYS A 88 -11.55 10.82 -2.16
C LYS A 88 -11.09 9.70 -1.22
N ALA A 89 -11.34 9.88 0.07
CA ALA A 89 -11.24 8.82 1.06
C ALA A 89 -12.33 7.75 0.83
N SER A 90 -12.13 6.55 1.37
CA SER A 90 -13.17 5.51 1.35
C SER A 90 -14.34 5.91 2.25
N GLU A 91 -15.53 6.11 1.68
CA GLU A 91 -16.74 6.49 2.42
C GLU A 91 -17.31 5.33 3.26
N GLU A 92 -17.14 4.10 2.78
CA GLU A 92 -17.70 2.91 3.39
C GLU A 92 -16.75 2.16 4.33
N ASN A 93 -15.53 2.69 4.58
CA ASN A 93 -14.46 2.01 5.32
C ASN A 93 -14.16 0.61 4.77
N ASN A 94 -14.22 0.45 3.46
CA ASN A 94 -13.97 -0.79 2.74
C ASN A 94 -12.62 -0.79 2.01
N ASP A 95 -11.66 0.01 2.50
CA ASP A 95 -10.29 0.09 2.01
C ASP A 95 -9.32 -0.28 3.13
N ALA A 96 -9.00 -1.57 3.23
CA ALA A 96 -8.14 -2.09 4.28
C ALA A 96 -6.69 -1.58 4.17
N GLY A 97 -6.20 -1.38 2.93
CA GLY A 97 -4.82 -0.98 2.66
C GLY A 97 -4.50 0.45 3.08
N PHE A 98 -5.41 1.38 2.82
CA PHE A 98 -5.13 2.82 2.96
C PHE A 98 -6.00 3.54 4.00
N ASN A 99 -6.81 2.81 4.78
CA ASN A 99 -7.74 3.42 5.74
C ASN A 99 -7.06 4.34 6.78
N SER A 100 -5.83 4.04 7.19
CA SER A 100 -5.08 4.88 8.13
C SER A 100 -4.67 6.22 7.51
N PHE A 101 -4.43 6.29 6.20
CA PHE A 101 -3.98 7.46 5.48
C PHE A 101 -5.10 8.47 5.24
N PHE A 102 -6.33 7.99 5.07
CA PHE A 102 -7.50 8.90 4.97
C PHE A 102 -7.70 9.79 6.19
N LYS A 103 -7.28 9.33 7.37
CA LYS A 103 -7.35 10.11 8.61
C LYS A 103 -6.41 11.31 8.65
N THR A 104 -5.42 11.31 7.80
CA THR A 104 -4.41 12.37 7.67
C THR A 104 -4.60 13.22 6.40
N GLY A 105 -5.75 13.08 5.73
CA GLY A 105 -6.13 13.89 4.58
C GLY A 105 -5.79 13.29 3.22
N TRP A 106 -5.03 12.19 3.17
CA TRP A 106 -4.70 11.53 1.90
C TRP A 106 -5.96 10.99 1.20
N LYS A 107 -6.00 11.09 -0.13
CA LYS A 107 -7.13 10.65 -0.97
C LYS A 107 -6.63 9.88 -2.18
N ARG A 108 -7.50 9.06 -2.77
CA ARG A 108 -7.14 8.23 -3.93
C ARG A 108 -8.30 7.99 -4.89
N PHE A 109 -7.95 7.57 -6.12
CA PHE A 109 -8.84 6.97 -7.11
C PHE A 109 -8.07 5.85 -7.82
N TYR A 110 -8.55 4.60 -7.72
CA TYR A 110 -7.93 3.44 -8.34
C TYR A 110 -8.12 3.43 -9.85
N LEU A 111 -7.04 3.17 -10.58
CA LEU A 111 -7.00 2.99 -12.03
C LEU A 111 -6.85 1.51 -12.40
N LYS A 112 -6.10 0.78 -11.58
CA LYS A 112 -5.81 -0.65 -11.72
C LYS A 112 -5.44 -1.21 -10.36
N TRP A 113 -5.84 -2.43 -10.06
CA TRP A 113 -5.42 -3.09 -8.83
C TRP A 113 -5.31 -4.60 -9.05
N TYR A 114 -4.10 -5.06 -9.41
CA TYR A 114 -3.82 -6.46 -9.73
C TYR A 114 -4.88 -7.03 -10.70
N ASP A 115 -5.55 -8.13 -10.35
CA ASP A 115 -6.58 -8.75 -11.19
C ASP A 115 -8.01 -8.27 -10.85
N ALA A 116 -8.15 -7.24 -9.98
CA ALA A 116 -9.47 -6.69 -9.65
C ALA A 116 -9.99 -5.76 -10.76
N SER A 117 -11.29 -5.84 -11.01
CA SER A 117 -11.96 -5.02 -12.02
C SER A 117 -12.37 -3.66 -11.45
N HIS A 118 -12.03 -2.58 -12.17
CA HIS A 118 -12.39 -1.19 -11.87
C HIS A 118 -13.03 -0.52 -13.10
N PRO A 119 -14.29 -0.84 -13.45
CA PRO A 119 -14.97 -0.22 -14.61
C PRO A 119 -15.08 1.31 -14.50
N SER A 120 -15.09 1.84 -13.27
CA SER A 120 -15.05 3.29 -13.04
C SER A 120 -13.81 3.95 -13.63
N ALA A 121 -12.66 3.28 -13.57
CA ALA A 121 -11.39 3.79 -14.11
C ALA A 121 -11.42 3.87 -15.64
N GLU A 122 -11.87 2.80 -16.30
CA GLU A 122 -12.00 2.78 -17.77
C GLU A 122 -12.94 3.86 -18.28
N ARG A 123 -14.07 4.07 -17.60
CA ARG A 123 -15.07 5.07 -17.96
C ARG A 123 -14.60 6.50 -17.71
N LEU A 124 -13.93 6.77 -16.59
CA LEU A 124 -13.59 8.14 -16.17
C LEU A 124 -12.20 8.59 -16.63
N CYS A 125 -11.27 7.64 -16.85
CA CYS A 125 -9.88 7.90 -17.23
C CYS A 125 -9.43 6.97 -18.38
N PRO A 126 -10.15 6.95 -19.54
CA PRO A 126 -9.92 5.96 -20.59
C PRO A 126 -8.50 6.01 -21.16
N LYS A 127 -7.88 7.19 -21.28
CA LYS A 127 -6.52 7.34 -21.84
C LYS A 127 -5.48 6.78 -20.86
N THR A 128 -5.54 7.18 -19.58
CA THR A 128 -4.63 6.67 -18.55
C THR A 128 -4.82 5.16 -18.34
N TYR A 129 -6.07 4.70 -18.32
CA TYR A 129 -6.39 3.28 -18.22
C TYR A 129 -5.78 2.47 -19.36
N ALA A 130 -5.92 2.92 -20.61
CA ALA A 130 -5.34 2.26 -21.77
C ALA A 130 -3.80 2.19 -21.70
N LEU A 131 -3.13 3.29 -21.32
CA LEU A 131 -1.67 3.30 -21.11
C LEU A 131 -1.24 2.24 -20.09
N LEU A 132 -1.92 2.17 -18.95
CA LEU A 132 -1.63 1.22 -17.86
C LEU A 132 -1.88 -0.25 -18.26
N GLN A 133 -2.86 -0.50 -19.12
CA GLN A 133 -3.08 -1.86 -19.66
C GLN A 133 -1.95 -2.30 -20.61
N GLY A 134 -1.33 -1.35 -21.30
CA GLY A 134 -0.17 -1.58 -22.17
C GLY A 134 1.13 -1.92 -21.41
N ILE A 135 1.17 -1.78 -20.08
CA ILE A 135 2.35 -2.05 -19.25
C ILE A 135 2.08 -3.22 -18.29
N PRO A 136 2.42 -4.47 -18.67
CA PRO A 136 2.14 -5.65 -17.86
C PRO A 136 2.85 -5.69 -16.50
N SER A 137 4.01 -4.99 -16.36
CA SER A 137 4.74 -4.89 -15.10
C SER A 137 4.03 -4.00 -14.07
N VAL A 138 3.18 -3.05 -14.48
CA VAL A 138 2.34 -2.27 -13.58
C VAL A 138 1.17 -3.13 -13.10
N LYS A 139 1.17 -3.49 -11.81
CA LYS A 139 0.15 -4.36 -11.19
C LYS A 139 -0.95 -3.57 -10.51
N ALA A 140 -0.63 -2.43 -9.94
CA ALA A 140 -1.60 -1.51 -9.39
C ALA A 140 -1.27 -0.07 -9.82
N ALA A 141 -2.29 0.76 -9.95
CA ALA A 141 -2.14 2.18 -10.22
C ALA A 141 -3.32 2.96 -9.63
N MET A 142 -3.05 4.16 -9.15
CA MET A 142 -4.07 5.08 -8.67
C MET A 142 -3.61 6.52 -8.81
N PHE A 143 -4.56 7.44 -8.92
CA PHE A 143 -4.31 8.82 -8.58
C PHE A 143 -4.30 8.97 -7.07
N ALA A 144 -3.29 9.67 -6.54
CA ALA A 144 -3.13 9.90 -5.11
C ALA A 144 -2.89 11.39 -4.84
N GLU A 145 -3.75 11.96 -3.98
CA GLU A 145 -3.71 13.36 -3.58
C GLU A 145 -3.23 13.48 -2.13
N LEU A 146 -2.30 14.40 -1.89
CA LEU A 146 -1.83 14.78 -0.56
C LEU A 146 -2.01 16.30 -0.41
N PRO A 147 -3.07 16.76 0.27
CA PRO A 147 -3.36 18.18 0.43
C PRO A 147 -2.36 18.89 1.38
N PRO A 148 -2.37 20.23 1.42
CA PRO A 148 -1.60 21.02 2.39
C PRO A 148 -1.84 20.57 3.82
N GLY A 149 -0.75 20.45 4.60
CA GLY A 149 -0.78 20.00 5.99
C GLY A 149 -0.96 18.48 6.18
N ALA A 150 -1.19 17.72 5.11
CA ALA A 150 -1.35 16.26 5.22
C ALA A 150 0.00 15.55 5.38
N LYS A 151 -0.03 14.44 6.14
CA LYS A 151 1.14 13.63 6.45
C LYS A 151 0.82 12.15 6.46
N LEU A 152 1.69 11.34 5.87
CA LEU A 152 1.70 9.89 6.03
C LEU A 152 2.74 9.51 7.07
N ASN A 153 2.31 8.86 8.15
CA ASN A 153 3.21 8.46 9.23
C ASN A 153 4.24 7.40 8.77
N PRO A 154 5.42 7.32 9.40
CA PRO A 154 6.42 6.30 9.08
C PRO A 154 5.86 4.88 9.14
N HIS A 155 5.96 4.16 8.02
CA HIS A 155 5.47 2.80 7.84
C HIS A 155 6.32 2.05 6.80
N ARG A 156 6.06 0.76 6.65
CA ARG A 156 6.53 -0.10 5.56
C ARG A 156 5.32 -0.70 4.87
N ASP A 157 5.41 -0.92 3.57
CA ASP A 157 4.39 -1.70 2.89
C ASP A 157 4.61 -3.20 3.08
N PRO A 158 3.54 -4.01 3.05
CA PRO A 158 3.63 -5.40 3.49
C PRO A 158 4.32 -6.34 2.51
N PHE A 159 4.37 -6.02 1.21
CA PHE A 159 4.76 -6.96 0.16
C PHE A 159 5.95 -6.48 -0.67
N ALA A 160 7.04 -7.24 -0.63
CA ALA A 160 8.27 -6.93 -1.37
C ALA A 160 8.26 -7.39 -2.84
N GLY A 161 7.17 -7.96 -3.31
CA GLY A 161 7.03 -8.41 -4.71
C GLY A 161 6.79 -7.30 -5.71
N SER A 162 6.58 -6.08 -5.24
CA SER A 162 6.46 -4.85 -6.01
C SER A 162 7.51 -3.81 -5.61
N MET A 163 7.64 -2.80 -6.47
CA MET A 163 8.37 -1.56 -6.27
C MET A 163 7.38 -0.42 -6.49
N ARG A 164 7.52 0.66 -5.73
CA ARG A 164 6.65 1.81 -5.85
C ARG A 164 7.19 2.81 -6.87
N TYR A 165 6.40 3.10 -7.90
CA TYR A 165 6.65 4.18 -8.84
C TYR A 165 5.68 5.32 -8.60
N HIS A 166 6.20 6.54 -8.46
CA HIS A 166 5.41 7.76 -8.45
C HIS A 166 5.80 8.65 -9.62
N LEU A 167 4.79 9.18 -10.34
CA LEU A 167 4.97 10.22 -11.35
C LEU A 167 4.25 11.48 -10.88
N GLY A 168 4.98 12.60 -10.77
CA GLY A 168 4.41 13.90 -10.45
C GLY A 168 3.48 14.37 -11.56
N LEU A 169 2.24 14.73 -11.23
CA LEU A 169 1.23 15.20 -12.20
C LEU A 169 0.91 16.68 -12.00
N ALA A 170 0.49 17.05 -10.80
CA ALA A 170 0.30 18.42 -10.37
C ALA A 170 0.85 18.51 -8.95
N THR A 171 2.07 18.95 -8.83
CA THR A 171 2.80 18.99 -7.58
C THR A 171 3.10 20.45 -7.20
N PRO A 172 3.36 20.75 -5.92
CA PRO A 172 3.81 22.08 -5.53
C PRO A 172 5.12 22.52 -6.20
N ASN A 173 5.89 21.58 -6.76
CA ASN A 173 7.27 21.79 -7.26
C ASN A 173 8.19 22.42 -6.17
N ASP A 174 7.94 22.11 -4.90
CA ASP A 174 8.52 22.68 -3.70
C ASP A 174 9.06 21.57 -2.80
N ASP A 175 10.21 21.77 -2.18
CA ASP A 175 10.86 20.81 -1.29
C ASP A 175 10.13 20.63 0.05
N ARG A 176 9.17 21.50 0.35
CA ARG A 176 8.23 21.34 1.47
C ARG A 176 7.21 20.19 1.26
N CYS A 177 7.11 19.67 0.03
CA CYS A 177 6.29 18.50 -0.29
C CYS A 177 7.20 17.35 -0.74
N PHE A 178 7.40 16.36 0.12
CA PHE A 178 8.40 15.30 -0.07
C PHE A 178 7.95 13.94 0.45
N ILE A 179 8.65 12.92 0.00
CA ILE A 179 8.71 11.58 0.62
C ILE A 179 10.12 11.33 1.14
N GLU A 180 10.22 10.69 2.29
CA GLU A 180 11.48 10.20 2.83
C GLU A 180 11.44 8.67 2.90
N VAL A 181 12.42 8.02 2.29
CA VAL A 181 12.57 6.56 2.26
C VAL A 181 13.92 6.22 2.87
N ASP A 182 13.92 5.50 3.98
CA ASP A 182 15.14 5.11 4.73
C ASP A 182 16.09 6.29 5.03
N GLY A 183 15.54 7.46 5.38
CA GLY A 183 16.29 8.67 5.69
C GLY A 183 16.77 9.47 4.46
N GLN A 184 16.35 9.11 3.26
CA GLN A 184 16.66 9.84 2.04
C GLN A 184 15.40 10.53 1.51
N ARG A 185 15.47 11.84 1.23
CA ARG A 185 14.34 12.66 0.76
C ARG A 185 14.30 12.73 -0.75
N TYR A 186 13.07 12.73 -1.27
CA TYR A 186 12.74 13.06 -2.65
C TYR A 186 11.52 13.99 -2.66
N SER A 187 11.64 15.13 -3.36
CA SER A 187 10.55 16.09 -3.55
C SER A 187 9.97 15.93 -4.95
N TRP A 188 8.66 15.73 -5.06
CA TRP A 188 8.02 15.52 -6.35
C TRP A 188 8.07 16.76 -7.23
N ARG A 189 8.27 16.53 -8.54
CA ARG A 189 8.22 17.54 -9.61
C ARG A 189 7.30 17.05 -10.71
N ASP A 190 6.61 17.97 -11.37
CA ASP A 190 5.71 17.65 -12.48
C ASP A 190 6.47 16.95 -13.62
N GLY A 191 5.90 15.86 -14.15
CA GLY A 191 6.48 15.06 -15.22
C GLY A 191 7.67 14.19 -14.80
N GLN A 192 8.13 14.25 -13.55
CA GLN A 192 9.26 13.44 -13.06
C GLN A 192 8.79 12.18 -12.36
N GLY A 193 9.40 11.05 -12.73
CA GLY A 193 9.16 9.75 -12.10
C GLY A 193 10.23 9.40 -11.06
N VAL A 194 9.83 8.72 -9.98
CA VAL A 194 10.70 8.14 -8.98
C VAL A 194 10.29 6.71 -8.67
N ILE A 195 11.26 5.82 -8.49
CA ILE A 195 11.02 4.44 -8.03
C ILE A 195 11.73 4.24 -6.69
N PHE A 196 11.02 3.62 -5.76
CA PHE A 196 11.58 3.26 -4.46
C PHE A 196 11.05 1.90 -3.98
N ASP A 197 11.80 1.30 -3.07
CA ASP A 197 11.40 0.06 -2.43
C ASP A 197 10.57 0.40 -1.17
N GLU A 198 9.27 0.19 -1.28
CA GLU A 198 8.25 0.50 -0.28
C GLU A 198 8.37 -0.34 1.00
N THR A 199 9.23 -1.37 1.01
CA THR A 199 9.52 -2.19 2.19
C THR A 199 10.59 -1.59 3.12
N TYR A 200 11.24 -0.48 2.72
CA TYR A 200 11.94 0.39 3.65
C TYR A 200 10.95 1.27 4.41
N ILE A 201 11.32 1.71 5.61
CA ILE A 201 10.51 2.70 6.34
C ILE A 201 10.47 3.99 5.53
N HIS A 202 9.25 4.41 5.20
CA HIS A 202 9.01 5.64 4.46
C HIS A 202 7.83 6.41 5.02
N TRP A 203 7.83 7.71 4.76
CA TRP A 203 6.78 8.64 5.17
C TRP A 203 6.76 9.83 4.22
N ALA A 204 5.65 10.55 4.17
CA ALA A 204 5.48 11.69 3.28
C ALA A 204 4.78 12.84 3.99
N GLU A 205 5.09 14.08 3.61
CA GLU A 205 4.49 15.27 4.17
C GLU A 205 4.35 16.35 3.10
N ASN A 206 3.27 17.11 3.17
CA ASN A 206 3.06 18.28 2.35
C ASN A 206 2.84 19.50 3.26
N THR A 207 3.89 20.28 3.49
CA THR A 207 3.84 21.55 4.25
C THR A 207 3.82 22.77 3.33
N SER A 208 3.61 22.57 2.03
CA SER A 208 3.38 23.62 1.04
C SER A 208 1.94 24.11 1.05
N ASP A 209 1.65 25.11 0.22
CA ASP A 209 0.34 25.78 0.17
C ASP A 209 -0.58 25.20 -0.92
N SER A 210 -0.16 24.15 -1.65
CA SER A 210 -0.94 23.53 -2.74
C SER A 210 -0.97 22.01 -2.65
N ASP A 211 -1.98 21.41 -3.27
CA ASP A 211 -2.16 19.96 -3.31
C ASP A 211 -1.04 19.28 -4.12
N ARG A 212 -0.70 18.06 -3.74
CA ARG A 212 0.14 17.17 -4.54
C ARG A 212 -0.71 16.06 -5.15
N LEU A 213 -0.83 16.05 -6.49
CA LEU A 213 -1.39 14.95 -7.27
C LEU A 213 -0.27 14.16 -7.95
N ILE A 214 -0.26 12.86 -7.77
CA ILE A 214 0.65 11.92 -8.45
C ILE A 214 -0.12 10.76 -9.07
N LEU A 215 0.47 10.15 -10.09
CA LEU A 215 0.20 8.76 -10.44
C LEU A 215 1.08 7.87 -9.55
N PHE A 216 0.46 7.00 -8.80
CA PHE A 216 1.07 6.04 -7.88
C PHE A 216 0.92 4.64 -8.50
N CYS A 217 1.99 3.88 -8.67
CA CYS A 217 1.94 2.54 -9.24
C CYS A 217 2.73 1.54 -8.40
N ASP A 218 2.23 0.30 -8.32
CA ASP A 218 3.01 -0.87 -7.97
C ASP A 218 3.56 -1.50 -9.24
N VAL A 219 4.87 -1.55 -9.36
CA VAL A 219 5.57 -2.18 -10.46
C VAL A 219 6.13 -3.52 -10.01
N GLU A 220 5.86 -4.58 -10.75
CA GLU A 220 6.32 -5.93 -10.41
C GLU A 220 7.85 -5.95 -10.24
N ARG A 221 8.32 -6.43 -9.08
CA ARG A 221 9.76 -6.62 -8.84
C ARG A 221 10.30 -7.68 -9.79
N PRO A 222 11.32 -7.35 -10.61
CA PRO A 222 11.93 -8.33 -11.50
C PRO A 222 12.77 -9.35 -10.69
N MET A 223 12.51 -10.63 -10.93
CA MET A 223 13.18 -11.74 -10.26
C MET A 223 14.27 -12.37 -11.12
N ARG A 224 15.31 -12.93 -10.50
CA ARG A 224 16.47 -13.54 -11.21
C ARG A 224 16.08 -14.75 -12.03
N PHE A 225 15.08 -15.52 -11.60
CA PHE A 225 14.66 -16.76 -12.23
C PHE A 225 13.18 -16.72 -12.60
N GLY A 226 12.80 -17.32 -13.76
CA GLY A 226 11.42 -17.32 -14.24
C GLY A 226 10.41 -17.96 -13.28
N TRP A 227 10.80 -19.06 -12.58
CA TRP A 227 9.95 -19.68 -11.57
C TRP A 227 9.68 -18.76 -10.36
N MET A 228 10.70 -17.96 -9.97
CA MET A 228 10.54 -16.97 -8.92
C MET A 228 9.60 -15.84 -9.34
N GLN A 229 9.68 -15.42 -10.61
CA GLN A 229 8.75 -14.45 -11.17
C GLN A 229 7.33 -14.98 -11.16
N ALA A 230 7.13 -16.28 -11.46
CA ALA A 230 5.82 -16.94 -11.38
C ALA A 230 5.27 -16.98 -9.95
N VAL A 231 6.12 -17.30 -8.96
CA VAL A 231 5.77 -17.27 -7.53
C VAL A 231 5.39 -15.85 -7.10
N ASN A 232 6.17 -14.84 -7.49
CA ASN A 232 5.87 -13.45 -7.20
C ASN A 232 4.50 -13.03 -7.74
N ARG A 233 4.21 -13.37 -9.00
CA ARG A 233 2.92 -13.08 -9.65
C ARG A 233 1.76 -13.78 -8.94
N TRP A 234 1.94 -15.04 -8.58
CA TRP A 234 0.91 -15.80 -7.87
C TRP A 234 0.60 -15.18 -6.49
N LEU A 235 1.62 -14.83 -5.71
CA LEU A 235 1.46 -14.16 -4.42
C LEU A 235 0.78 -12.79 -4.57
N GLY A 236 1.24 -11.97 -5.53
CA GLY A 236 0.64 -10.67 -5.81
C GLY A 236 -0.85 -10.79 -6.18
N ARG A 237 -1.19 -11.70 -7.10
CA ARG A 237 -2.58 -11.96 -7.50
C ARG A 237 -3.46 -12.38 -6.33
N THR A 238 -3.02 -13.34 -5.53
CA THR A 238 -3.82 -13.87 -4.42
C THR A 238 -3.97 -12.88 -3.27
N MET A 239 -2.86 -12.32 -2.80
CA MET A 239 -2.84 -11.45 -1.62
C MET A 239 -3.39 -10.05 -1.92
N MET A 240 -2.92 -9.42 -3.01
CA MET A 240 -3.25 -8.02 -3.27
C MET A 240 -4.64 -7.87 -3.88
N THR A 241 -5.10 -8.81 -4.73
CA THR A 241 -6.48 -8.79 -5.22
C THR A 241 -7.50 -8.94 -4.07
N ALA A 242 -7.15 -9.71 -3.03
CA ALA A 242 -7.99 -9.82 -1.83
C ALA A 242 -8.14 -8.49 -1.07
N ALA A 243 -7.19 -7.57 -1.22
CA ALA A 243 -7.23 -6.23 -0.61
C ALA A 243 -7.86 -5.16 -1.53
N ALA A 244 -8.35 -5.51 -2.72
CA ALA A 244 -8.98 -4.57 -3.65
C ALA A 244 -10.08 -3.75 -2.99
N SER A 245 -10.15 -2.47 -3.37
CA SER A 245 -11.14 -1.51 -2.85
C SER A 245 -11.78 -0.72 -4.00
N PRO A 246 -13.08 -0.42 -3.92
CA PRO A 246 -13.78 0.24 -5.00
C PRO A 246 -13.59 1.76 -4.97
N ASN A 247 -13.74 2.42 -6.12
CA ASN A 247 -13.98 3.87 -6.22
C ASN A 247 -15.46 4.18 -6.09
N GLU A 248 -16.29 3.36 -6.74
CA GLU A 248 -17.74 3.51 -6.85
C GLU A 248 -18.46 2.15 -6.76
N SER A 249 -19.77 2.18 -6.67
CA SER A 249 -20.61 0.99 -6.85
C SER A 249 -20.38 0.40 -8.25
N GLY A 250 -20.13 -0.90 -8.31
CA GLY A 250 -19.78 -1.61 -9.56
C GLY A 250 -18.30 -1.99 -9.67
N ASP A 251 -17.41 -1.33 -8.95
CA ASP A 251 -16.02 -1.77 -8.84
C ASP A 251 -15.88 -2.96 -7.89
N GLN A 252 -14.88 -3.81 -8.14
CA GLN A 252 -14.66 -4.99 -7.33
C GLN A 252 -14.10 -4.64 -5.94
N THR A 253 -14.70 -5.26 -4.91
CA THR A 253 -14.19 -5.21 -3.53
C THR A 253 -13.65 -6.58 -3.13
N GLY A 254 -12.40 -6.65 -2.73
CA GLY A 254 -11.74 -7.87 -2.28
C GLY A 254 -12.23 -8.35 -0.91
N LEU A 255 -11.95 -9.64 -0.61
CA LEU A 255 -12.39 -10.27 0.63
C LEU A 255 -11.85 -9.58 1.88
N VAL A 256 -10.57 -9.20 1.88
CA VAL A 256 -9.93 -8.50 3.02
C VAL A 256 -10.61 -7.16 3.28
N SER A 257 -10.92 -6.39 2.24
CA SER A 257 -11.62 -5.10 2.37
C SER A 257 -13.06 -5.26 2.86
N LYS A 258 -13.76 -6.34 2.43
CA LYS A 258 -15.10 -6.69 2.96
C LYS A 258 -15.04 -7.04 4.45
N LEU A 259 -14.12 -7.91 4.85
CA LEU A 259 -13.91 -8.28 6.26
C LEU A 259 -13.47 -7.09 7.12
N PHE A 260 -12.65 -6.21 6.57
CA PHE A 260 -12.24 -4.97 7.25
C PHE A 260 -13.45 -4.07 7.54
N ARG A 261 -14.36 -3.88 6.57
CA ARG A 261 -15.62 -3.14 6.77
C ARG A 261 -16.43 -3.72 7.93
N ILE A 262 -16.62 -5.05 7.96
CA ILE A 262 -17.34 -5.73 9.05
C ILE A 262 -16.65 -5.48 10.39
N SER A 263 -15.33 -5.69 10.46
CA SER A 263 -14.51 -5.45 11.65
C SER A 263 -14.59 -3.99 12.14
N TYR A 264 -14.59 -3.03 11.20
CA TYR A 264 -14.73 -1.61 11.53
C TYR A 264 -16.08 -1.29 12.16
N VAL A 265 -17.18 -1.80 11.59
CA VAL A 265 -18.54 -1.65 12.12
C VAL A 265 -18.66 -2.30 13.51
N MET A 266 -18.18 -3.54 13.66
CA MET A 266 -18.14 -4.21 14.98
C MET A 266 -17.33 -3.43 16.01
N GLY A 267 -16.22 -2.82 15.57
CA GLY A 267 -15.39 -1.94 16.39
C GLY A 267 -16.14 -0.70 16.90
N GLN A 268 -17.07 -0.16 16.10
CA GLN A 268 -17.94 0.95 16.55
C GLN A 268 -18.92 0.48 17.63
N TYR A 269 -19.59 -0.67 17.42
CA TYR A 269 -20.48 -1.26 18.43
C TYR A 269 -19.73 -1.57 19.73
N ARG A 270 -18.54 -2.14 19.62
CA ARG A 270 -17.67 -2.40 20.79
C ARG A 270 -17.32 -1.11 21.56
N ARG A 271 -17.01 -0.01 20.87
CA ARG A 271 -16.74 1.29 21.49
C ARG A 271 -17.98 1.83 22.19
N ARG A 272 -19.16 1.77 21.57
CA ARG A 272 -20.44 2.18 22.15
C ARG A 272 -20.77 1.36 23.38
N TYR A 273 -20.62 0.02 23.33
CA TYR A 273 -20.85 -0.88 24.47
C TYR A 273 -19.89 -0.57 25.62
N LYS A 274 -18.60 -0.37 25.34
CA LYS A 274 -17.62 0.02 26.37
C LYS A 274 -17.91 1.38 26.99
N ALA A 275 -18.41 2.34 26.22
CA ALA A 275 -18.80 3.67 26.70
C ALA A 275 -20.05 3.59 27.57
N TRP A 276 -21.04 2.75 27.22
CA TRP A 276 -22.26 2.55 27.97
C TRP A 276 -21.99 1.86 29.31
N ASN A 277 -21.23 0.76 29.35
CA ASN A 277 -20.89 0.07 30.59
C ASN A 277 -19.53 -0.64 30.50
N LYS A 278 -18.50 -0.02 31.10
CA LYS A 278 -17.12 -0.52 31.08
C LYS A 278 -16.95 -1.85 31.81
N THR A 279 -17.71 -2.06 32.90
CA THR A 279 -17.66 -3.30 33.71
C THR A 279 -18.30 -4.46 32.97
N ALA A 280 -19.51 -4.26 32.41
CA ALA A 280 -20.19 -5.26 31.60
C ALA A 280 -19.33 -5.65 30.38
N TYR A 281 -18.71 -4.67 29.70
CA TYR A 281 -17.80 -4.93 28.60
C TYR A 281 -16.60 -5.81 29.00
N LYS A 282 -15.97 -5.53 30.16
CA LYS A 282 -14.88 -6.36 30.69
C LYS A 282 -15.33 -7.78 31.00
N ALA A 283 -16.49 -7.94 31.70
CA ALA A 283 -17.07 -9.23 32.03
C ALA A 283 -17.34 -10.06 30.74
N THR A 284 -18.00 -9.47 29.75
CA THR A 284 -18.26 -10.13 28.46
C THR A 284 -16.96 -10.57 27.78
N LYS A 285 -15.93 -9.72 27.79
CA LYS A 285 -14.63 -10.06 27.21
C LYS A 285 -13.97 -11.25 27.90
N VAL A 286 -14.02 -11.30 29.25
CA VAL A 286 -13.48 -12.42 30.03
C VAL A 286 -14.28 -13.69 29.73
N ALA A 287 -15.61 -13.61 29.74
CA ALA A 287 -16.49 -14.75 29.44
C ALA A 287 -16.20 -15.34 28.04
N LEU A 288 -16.01 -14.49 27.03
CA LEU A 288 -15.65 -14.94 25.67
C LEU A 288 -14.28 -15.63 25.66
N ILE A 289 -13.26 -15.09 26.33
CA ILE A 289 -11.93 -15.70 26.39
C ILE A 289 -11.99 -17.08 27.05
N VAL A 290 -12.69 -17.18 28.20
CA VAL A 290 -12.88 -18.44 28.93
C VAL A 290 -13.66 -19.45 28.09
N GLY A 291 -14.72 -19.00 27.40
CA GLY A 291 -15.50 -19.87 26.51
C GLY A 291 -14.68 -20.42 25.35
N VAL A 292 -13.86 -19.60 24.70
CA VAL A 292 -12.96 -20.04 23.64
C VAL A 292 -11.90 -21.01 24.19
N ALA A 293 -11.29 -20.71 25.34
CA ALA A 293 -10.32 -21.59 25.98
C ALA A 293 -10.91 -22.95 26.34
N ALA A 294 -12.14 -22.97 26.89
CA ALA A 294 -12.87 -24.20 27.18
C ALA A 294 -13.16 -24.99 25.89
N LEU A 295 -13.62 -24.32 24.82
CA LEU A 295 -13.87 -24.98 23.52
C LEU A 295 -12.59 -25.64 22.98
N VAL A 296 -11.44 -24.94 23.02
CA VAL A 296 -10.15 -25.48 22.56
C VAL A 296 -9.66 -26.63 23.46
N TYR A 297 -10.00 -26.63 24.74
CA TYR A 297 -9.63 -27.69 25.67
C TYR A 297 -10.43 -28.98 25.43
N TYR A 298 -11.71 -28.87 25.02
CA TYR A 298 -12.60 -30.01 24.80
C TYR A 298 -12.63 -30.51 23.33
N LEU A 299 -11.99 -29.82 22.37
CA LEU A 299 -11.71 -30.27 21.00
C LEU A 299 -10.36 -31.01 20.91
#